data_0aae2d778b9920348435330840bb9f4c
#
_entry.id   0aae2d778b9920348435330840bb9f4c
#
_cell.length_a   1.000
_cell.length_b   1.000
_cell.length_c   1.000
_cell.angle_alpha   90.00
_cell.angle_beta   90.00
_cell.angle_gamma   90.00
#
_symmetry.space_group_name_H-M   'P 1'
#
loop_
_entity.id
_entity.type
_entity.pdbx_description
1 polymer ?
#
loop_
_entity_poly.entity_id
_entity_poly.type
_entity_poly.pdbx_seq_one_letter_code
_entity_poly.pdbx_strand_id
1 'polypeptide(L)'
;MKLLTGKVAIVTGAARGIGAAIALKLAAQGSHIAFTYVSDSSEEKANSLVAEIEKLGVKAKAYKANAADFAACENFVNDVVAHFGTVDICVNNAGISKDNLLLRMTP
;
A
#
# COMPACT_ATOMS: atom_id res chain seq x y z
N MET A 1 13.42 -4.94 -16.25
CA MET A 1 14.25 -4.24 -15.25
C MET A 1 13.37 -3.78 -14.09
N LYS A 2 13.81 -4.04 -12.87
CA LYS A 2 13.09 -3.60 -11.69
C LYS A 2 13.69 -2.30 -11.18
N LEU A 3 12.87 -1.26 -11.09
CA LEU A 3 13.32 0.09 -10.73
C LEU A 3 13.21 0.40 -9.24
N LEU A 4 12.44 -0.40 -8.49
CA LEU A 4 12.11 -0.11 -7.10
C LEU A 4 12.57 -1.20 -6.13
N THR A 5 13.54 -2.00 -6.53
CA THR A 5 14.03 -3.09 -5.69
C THR A 5 14.44 -2.59 -4.31
N GLY A 6 13.88 -3.20 -3.28
CA GLY A 6 14.17 -2.86 -1.89
C GLY A 6 13.43 -1.64 -1.36
N LYS A 7 12.68 -0.94 -2.19
CA LYS A 7 11.87 0.18 -1.73
C LYS A 7 10.62 -0.31 -1.03
N VAL A 8 10.05 0.53 -0.18
CA VAL A 8 8.81 0.24 0.53
C VAL A 8 7.77 1.28 0.14
N ALA A 9 6.66 0.81 -0.41
CA ALA A 9 5.55 1.67 -0.82
C ALA A 9 4.34 1.43 0.08
N ILE A 10 3.67 2.50 0.46
CA ILE A 10 2.37 2.42 1.11
C ILE A 10 1.29 2.90 0.15
N VAL A 11 0.17 2.17 0.13
CA VAL A 11 -0.96 2.50 -0.75
C VAL A 11 -2.23 2.45 0.10
N THR A 12 -2.92 3.56 0.22
CA THR A 12 -4.17 3.58 0.97
C THR A 12 -5.34 3.13 0.09
N GLY A 13 -6.24 2.34 0.68
CA GLY A 13 -7.43 1.89 -0.05
C GLY A 13 -7.14 0.94 -1.19
N ALA A 14 -6.22 0.00 -1.01
CA ALA A 14 -5.70 -0.82 -2.10
C ALA A 14 -6.33 -2.21 -2.23
N ALA A 15 -7.37 -2.53 -1.45
CA ALA A 15 -7.95 -3.88 -1.51
C ALA A 15 -8.58 -4.19 -2.88
N ARG A 16 -8.98 -3.18 -3.61
CA ARG A 16 -9.60 -3.34 -4.94
C ARG A 16 -9.38 -2.11 -5.80
N GLY A 17 -9.76 -2.22 -7.07
CA GLY A 17 -9.80 -1.10 -8.00
C GLY A 17 -8.41 -0.55 -8.33
N ILE A 18 -8.35 0.76 -8.47
CA ILE A 18 -7.12 1.46 -8.86
C ILE A 18 -6.01 1.23 -7.84
N GLY A 19 -6.34 1.25 -6.56
CA GLY A 19 -5.34 1.03 -5.51
C GLY A 19 -4.68 -0.34 -5.61
N ALA A 20 -5.46 -1.38 -5.88
CA ALA A 20 -4.91 -2.72 -6.06
C ALA A 20 -4.00 -2.79 -7.30
N ALA A 21 -4.42 -2.15 -8.40
CA ALA A 21 -3.63 -2.11 -9.62
C ALA A 21 -2.29 -1.38 -9.40
N ILE A 22 -2.31 -0.27 -8.66
CA ILE A 22 -1.10 0.48 -8.33
C ILE A 22 -0.17 -0.38 -7.48
N ALA A 23 -0.70 -1.06 -6.47
CA ALA A 23 0.10 -1.91 -5.59
C ALA A 23 0.80 -3.01 -6.39
N LEU A 24 0.07 -3.68 -7.30
CA LEU A 24 0.65 -4.73 -8.13
C LEU A 24 1.72 -4.18 -9.07
N LYS A 25 1.50 -3.00 -9.63
CA LYS A 25 2.45 -2.34 -10.52
C LYS A 25 3.76 -2.03 -9.81
N LEU A 26 3.66 -1.45 -8.61
CA LEU A 26 4.84 -1.14 -7.81
C LEU A 26 5.57 -2.42 -7.38
N ALA A 27 4.83 -3.44 -6.99
CA ALA A 27 5.40 -4.72 -6.62
C ALA A 27 6.15 -5.37 -7.79
N ALA A 28 5.62 -5.25 -8.99
CA ALA A 28 6.29 -5.77 -10.20
C ALA A 28 7.62 -5.09 -10.45
N GLN A 29 7.80 -3.86 -9.95
CA GLN A 29 9.07 -3.14 -10.04
C GLN A 29 10.00 -3.42 -8.86
N GLY A 30 9.64 -4.36 -8.00
CA GLY A 30 10.50 -4.79 -6.90
C GLY A 30 10.22 -4.15 -5.55
N SER A 31 9.20 -3.30 -5.45
CA SER A 31 8.85 -2.66 -4.19
C SER A 31 8.10 -3.60 -3.26
N HIS A 32 8.42 -3.54 -1.98
CA HIS A 32 7.58 -4.12 -0.93
C HIS A 32 6.36 -3.23 -0.75
N ILE A 33 5.23 -3.82 -0.39
CA ILE A 33 3.95 -3.10 -0.34
C ILE A 33 3.31 -3.24 1.04
N ALA A 34 2.90 -2.11 1.60
CA ALA A 34 1.98 -2.08 2.73
C ALA A 34 0.76 -1.28 2.29
N PHE A 35 -0.42 -1.79 2.54
CA PHE A 35 -1.63 -1.11 2.08
C PHE A 35 -2.74 -1.18 3.11
N THR A 36 -3.72 -0.29 2.98
CA THR A 36 -4.86 -0.25 3.88
C THR A 36 -6.13 -0.70 3.19
N TYR A 37 -7.03 -1.25 3.98
CA TYR A 37 -8.41 -1.49 3.61
C TYR A 37 -9.30 -1.04 4.78
N VAL A 38 -10.58 -0.79 4.53
CA VAL A 38 -11.44 -0.13 5.51
C VAL A 38 -12.40 -1.10 6.19
N SER A 39 -13.06 -1.96 5.44
CA SER A 39 -14.14 -2.77 5.98
C SER A 39 -13.76 -4.23 6.11
N ASP A 40 -14.44 -4.93 7.04
CA ASP A 40 -14.26 -6.36 7.19
C ASP A 40 -14.64 -7.12 5.92
N SER A 41 -15.57 -6.59 5.14
CA SER A 41 -15.96 -7.21 3.87
C SER A 41 -14.84 -7.17 2.83
N SER A 42 -13.86 -6.28 3.01
CA SER A 42 -12.72 -6.18 2.11
C SER A 42 -11.53 -7.02 2.58
N GLU A 43 -11.60 -7.63 3.74
CA GLU A 43 -10.48 -8.37 4.31
C GLU A 43 -10.05 -9.52 3.42
N GLU A 44 -11.00 -10.27 2.87
CA GLU A 44 -10.69 -11.39 1.99
C GLU A 44 -9.98 -10.91 0.73
N LYS A 45 -10.42 -9.80 0.15
CA LYS A 45 -9.76 -9.21 -1.02
C LYS A 45 -8.37 -8.72 -0.67
N ALA A 46 -8.21 -8.13 0.51
CA ALA A 46 -6.91 -7.67 0.99
C ALA A 46 -5.94 -8.85 1.13
N ASN A 47 -6.39 -9.94 1.73
CA ASN A 47 -5.56 -11.14 1.87
C ASN A 47 -5.19 -11.75 0.52
N SER A 48 -6.11 -11.73 -0.43
CA SER A 48 -5.84 -12.20 -1.80
C SER A 48 -4.80 -11.34 -2.48
N LEU A 49 -4.87 -10.03 -2.29
CA LEU A 49 -3.89 -9.10 -2.86
C LEU A 49 -2.51 -9.32 -2.26
N VAL A 50 -2.43 -9.53 -0.95
CA VAL A 50 -1.16 -9.86 -0.30
C VAL A 50 -0.53 -11.08 -0.97
N ALA A 51 -1.32 -12.14 -1.19
CA ALA A 51 -0.82 -13.35 -1.82
C ALA A 51 -0.33 -13.09 -3.24
N GLU A 52 -1.07 -12.29 -4.01
CA GLU A 52 -0.66 -11.94 -5.38
C GLU A 52 0.65 -11.15 -5.40
N ILE A 53 0.79 -10.20 -4.48
CA ILE A 53 2.01 -9.39 -4.40
C ILE A 53 3.19 -10.27 -4.02
N GLU A 54 3.02 -11.16 -3.06
CA GLU A 54 4.10 -12.03 -2.62
C GLU A 54 4.56 -12.99 -3.70
N LYS A 55 3.68 -13.35 -4.62
CA LYS A 55 4.06 -14.17 -5.79
C LYS A 55 5.05 -13.45 -6.70
N LEU A 56 5.11 -12.13 -6.62
CA LEU A 56 6.06 -11.33 -7.39
C LEU A 56 7.44 -11.26 -6.74
N GLY A 57 7.62 -11.90 -5.60
CA GLY A 57 8.91 -11.99 -4.94
C GLY A 57 9.19 -10.88 -3.92
N VAL A 58 8.21 -10.09 -3.58
CA VAL A 58 8.35 -9.01 -2.58
C VAL A 58 7.47 -9.28 -1.38
N LYS A 59 7.65 -8.49 -0.31
CA LYS A 59 6.85 -8.61 0.90
C LYS A 59 5.61 -7.73 0.79
N ALA A 60 4.51 -8.18 1.37
CA ALA A 60 3.28 -7.42 1.41
C ALA A 60 2.59 -7.57 2.76
N LYS A 61 1.95 -6.52 3.21
CA LYS A 61 1.16 -6.55 4.44
C LYS A 61 -0.06 -5.65 4.31
N ALA A 62 -1.21 -6.16 4.72
CA ALA A 62 -2.47 -5.43 4.71
C ALA A 62 -2.80 -4.93 6.12
N TYR A 63 -3.31 -3.71 6.20
CA TYR A 63 -3.69 -3.08 7.45
C TYR A 63 -5.11 -2.57 7.35
N LYS A 64 -5.91 -2.81 8.39
CA LYS A 64 -7.24 -2.23 8.44
C LYS A 64 -7.14 -0.84 9.05
N ALA A 65 -7.37 0.18 8.23
CA ALA A 65 -7.30 1.56 8.67
C ALA A 65 -8.16 2.44 7.78
N ASN A 66 -8.96 3.30 8.40
CA ASN A 66 -9.76 4.27 7.67
C ASN A 66 -8.88 5.48 7.33
N ALA A 67 -8.67 5.71 6.04
CA ALA A 67 -7.82 6.80 5.56
C ALA A 67 -8.36 8.19 5.92
N ALA A 68 -9.63 8.31 6.28
CA ALA A 68 -10.20 9.56 6.76
C ALA A 68 -9.86 9.85 8.23
N ASP A 69 -9.37 8.85 8.95
CA ASP A 69 -8.95 8.99 10.34
C ASP A 69 -7.46 9.28 10.39
N PHE A 70 -7.11 10.50 10.76
CA PHE A 70 -5.72 10.95 10.80
C PHE A 70 -4.87 10.09 11.76
N ALA A 71 -5.41 9.77 12.94
CA ALA A 71 -4.66 8.98 13.91
C ALA A 71 -4.42 7.56 13.39
N ALA A 72 -5.41 6.97 12.72
CA ALA A 72 -5.25 5.64 12.13
C ALA A 72 -4.19 5.63 11.02
N CYS A 73 -4.16 6.67 10.20
CA CYS A 73 -3.14 6.80 9.15
C CYS A 73 -1.74 6.97 9.73
N GLU A 74 -1.61 7.77 10.79
CA GLU A 74 -0.34 7.96 11.46
C GLU A 74 0.16 6.66 12.06
N ASN A 75 -0.71 5.91 12.73
CA ASN A 75 -0.38 4.62 13.29
C ASN A 75 0.02 3.63 12.19
N PHE A 76 -0.68 3.65 11.07
CA PHE A 76 -0.35 2.81 9.93
C PHE A 76 1.07 3.09 9.42
N VAL A 77 1.41 4.35 9.22
CA VAL A 77 2.75 4.71 8.75
C VAL A 77 3.82 4.27 9.77
N ASN A 78 3.56 4.51 11.05
CA ASN A 78 4.49 4.11 12.10
C ASN A 78 4.69 2.58 12.14
N ASP A 79 3.62 1.82 11.97
CA ASP A 79 3.69 0.36 11.93
C ASP A 79 4.48 -0.12 10.71
N VAL A 80 4.30 0.52 9.56
CA VAL A 80 5.04 0.18 8.36
C VAL A 80 6.53 0.44 8.54
N VAL A 81 6.89 1.58 9.11
CA VAL A 81 8.29 1.90 9.38
C VAL A 81 8.87 0.87 10.36
N ALA A 82 8.13 0.50 11.40
CA ALA A 82 8.60 -0.48 12.37
C ALA A 82 8.79 -1.86 11.74
N HIS A 83 7.91 -2.24 10.81
CA HIS A 83 7.96 -3.57 10.19
C HIS A 83 8.94 -3.65 9.02
N PHE A 84 8.97 -2.66 8.17
CA PHE A 84 9.78 -2.66 6.94
C PHE A 84 11.07 -1.85 7.07
N GLY A 85 11.18 -0.99 8.07
CA GLY A 85 12.35 -0.16 8.30
C GLY A 85 12.32 1.21 7.64
N THR A 86 11.46 1.42 6.66
CA THR A 86 11.38 2.67 5.92
C THR A 86 10.06 2.80 5.19
N VAL A 87 9.78 3.98 4.69
CA VAL A 87 8.73 4.23 3.70
C VAL A 87 9.33 5.15 2.64
N ASP A 88 9.41 4.66 1.42
CA ASP A 88 10.01 5.40 0.30
C ASP A 88 8.98 6.04 -0.61
N ILE A 89 7.81 5.40 -0.75
CA ILE A 89 6.76 5.83 -1.66
C ILE A 89 5.43 5.83 -0.92
N CYS A 90 4.66 6.89 -1.09
CA CYS A 90 3.33 6.98 -0.48
C CYS A 90 2.31 7.31 -1.57
N VAL A 91 1.34 6.42 -1.76
CA VAL A 91 0.23 6.63 -2.69
C VAL A 91 -1.04 6.78 -1.89
N ASN A 92 -1.59 7.99 -1.88
CA ASN A 92 -2.83 8.27 -1.17
C ASN A 92 -4.03 8.07 -2.08
N ASN A 93 -4.38 6.81 -2.30
CA ASN A 93 -5.48 6.45 -3.19
C ASN A 93 -6.85 6.62 -2.52
N ALA A 94 -6.96 6.28 -1.22
CA ALA A 94 -8.24 6.31 -0.52
C ALA A 94 -8.80 7.73 -0.35
N GLY A 95 -7.92 8.74 -0.32
CA GLY A 95 -8.32 10.13 -0.18
C GLY A 95 -8.50 10.86 -1.50
N ILE A 96 -8.49 10.15 -2.62
CA ILE A 96 -8.56 10.77 -3.93
C ILE A 96 -10.00 11.15 -4.25
N SER A 97 -10.23 12.43 -4.56
CA SER A 97 -11.33 12.77 -5.41
C SER A 97 -10.90 12.39 -6.82
N LYS A 98 -11.84 12.12 -7.67
CA LYS A 98 -11.64 11.50 -8.99
C LYS A 98 -10.50 12.07 -9.85
N ASP A 99 -9.99 13.23 -9.55
CA ASP A 99 -8.99 13.90 -10.38
C ASP A 99 -7.61 13.97 -9.76
N ASN A 100 -7.40 13.35 -8.60
CA ASN A 100 -6.25 13.74 -7.80
C ASN A 100 -5.53 12.54 -7.21
N LEU A 101 -4.59 12.02 -7.96
CA LEU A 101 -3.72 10.96 -7.49
C LEU A 101 -2.40 11.57 -7.03
N LEU A 102 -2.15 11.53 -5.73
CA LEU A 102 -0.89 11.99 -5.18
C LEU A 102 0.08 10.85 -5.01
N LEU A 103 1.20 10.96 -5.68
CA LEU A 103 2.31 10.04 -5.51
C LEU A 103 3.47 10.83 -4.91
N ARG A 104 3.88 10.44 -3.70
CA ARG A 104 5.02 11.06 -3.05
C ARG A 104 6.15 10.08 -2.95
N MET A 105 7.33 10.54 -3.29
CA MET A 105 8.55 9.78 -3.09
C MET A 105 9.40 10.52 -2.07
N THR A 106 9.81 9.80 -1.03
CA THR A 106 10.71 10.37 -0.02
C THR A 106 12.14 10.00 -0.39
N PRO A 107 13.05 10.93 -0.19
CA PRO A 107 14.46 10.65 -0.48
C PRO A 107 15.02 9.53 0.35
#